data_bb5a1df9f73500351e6593d88f7394b3
#
_entry.id   bb5a1df9f73500351e6593d88f7394b3
#
_cell.length_a   1.000
_cell.length_b   1.000
_cell.length_c   1.000
_cell.angle_alpha   90.00
_cell.angle_beta   90.00
_cell.angle_gamma   90.00
#
_symmetry.space_group_name_H-M   'P 1'
#
loop_
_entity.id
_entity.type
_entity.pdbx_description
1 polymer ?
#
loop_
_entity_poly.entity_id
_entity_poly.type
_entity_poly.pdbx_seq_one_letter_code
_entity_poly.pdbx_strand_id
1 'polypeptide(L)'
;AYDRFMAGGLIHNLRLPARPFQFVLAPMYSFKTQSAVGTGMLAYHIFPRQYFQRISLALHGNSFHHDQSDLNLSKPLYLRHQKLAPSVQFVFKPSSARSTVQNSLMLKYYYIGEEAFRYQRDLTDSLIRPKIISGDEQHLGRLVFLHQNKRTLNPYSYNLDIQANQQFLKIGLTAELRIDYHMPERAFYVRAFGGKFFEFDPNQSSFSIQNQYLTATYTGNNDWIYDGVYLDRNAQSGWKTQQIAMQEGGLKIRTLMYASPLGRSDNWLASVNLRSDLPFSFPLKLQLFFDAATFANAAQLNPSGNKVLFDGGIQLNMFKERLVVYLPLLMSKDFKDYSKSVYAKNRMLQNMSFALRFHPFEWMDQQKEWLQLLQ
;
A
#
# COMPACT_ATOMS: atom_id res chain seq x y z
N ALA A 1 2.01 -10.16 -10.30
CA ALA A 1 1.31 -10.93 -11.32
C ALA A 1 2.17 -11.47 -12.45
N TYR A 2 3.38 -10.97 -12.63
CA TYR A 2 4.30 -11.47 -13.69
C TYR A 2 4.76 -12.89 -13.40
N ASP A 3 5.00 -13.22 -12.14
CA ASP A 3 5.38 -14.59 -11.71
C ASP A 3 4.25 -15.60 -11.80
N ARG A 4 2.97 -15.17 -11.83
CA ARG A 4 1.75 -15.97 -11.91
C ARG A 4 1.74 -17.12 -10.90
N PHE A 5 1.73 -18.37 -11.37
CA PHE A 5 1.74 -19.54 -10.52
C PHE A 5 3.16 -19.81 -10.01
N MET A 6 3.27 -19.88 -8.69
CA MET A 6 4.51 -20.17 -7.98
C MET A 6 4.28 -21.34 -7.03
N ALA A 7 5.25 -22.22 -6.94
CA ALA A 7 5.27 -23.27 -5.93
C ALA A 7 6.51 -23.12 -5.06
N GLY A 8 6.39 -23.37 -3.78
CA GLY A 8 7.49 -23.25 -2.84
C GLY A 8 7.17 -23.79 -1.48
N GLY A 9 8.07 -23.56 -0.53
CA GLY A 9 7.95 -23.98 0.85
C GLY A 9 7.93 -22.79 1.80
N LEU A 10 7.31 -22.97 2.97
CA LEU A 10 7.40 -22.04 4.08
C LEU A 10 8.23 -22.67 5.19
N ILE A 11 9.36 -22.06 5.51
CA ILE A 11 10.28 -22.50 6.56
C ILE A 11 10.25 -21.44 7.66
N HIS A 12 9.93 -21.84 8.87
CA HIS A 12 9.84 -20.92 10.00
C HIS A 12 10.12 -21.59 11.34
N ASN A 13 10.46 -20.78 12.34
CA ASN A 13 10.60 -21.23 13.73
C ASN A 13 9.55 -20.64 14.67
N LEU A 14 8.44 -20.17 14.13
CA LEU A 14 7.37 -19.55 14.91
C LEU A 14 6.67 -20.58 15.79
N ARG A 15 6.53 -20.25 17.06
CA ARG A 15 5.86 -21.08 18.07
C ARG A 15 5.35 -20.24 19.23
N LEU A 16 4.50 -20.82 20.06
CA LEU A 16 4.04 -20.28 21.34
C LEU A 16 4.73 -21.03 22.49
N PRO A 17 5.30 -20.32 23.49
CA PRO A 17 5.55 -18.87 23.49
C PRO A 17 6.57 -18.45 22.44
N ALA A 18 6.50 -17.17 22.05
CA ALA A 18 7.40 -16.60 21.04
C ALA A 18 8.87 -16.63 21.50
N ARG A 19 9.76 -17.08 20.60
CA ARG A 19 11.21 -17.02 20.86
C ARG A 19 11.74 -15.61 20.60
N PRO A 20 12.83 -15.21 21.27
CA PRO A 20 13.51 -13.96 20.95
C PRO A 20 13.95 -13.88 19.49
N PHE A 21 14.52 -14.96 18.95
CA PHE A 21 14.86 -15.05 17.53
C PHE A 21 13.75 -15.76 16.76
N GLN A 22 13.27 -15.11 15.71
CA GLN A 22 12.23 -15.62 14.81
C GLN A 22 12.67 -15.47 13.36
N PHE A 23 12.32 -16.43 12.53
CA PHE A 23 12.51 -16.32 11.10
C PHE A 23 11.33 -16.94 10.34
N VAL A 24 11.12 -16.39 9.14
CA VAL A 24 10.17 -16.91 8.14
C VAL A 24 10.84 -16.77 6.78
N LEU A 25 10.93 -17.86 6.05
CA LEU A 25 11.48 -17.89 4.71
C LEU A 25 10.46 -18.59 3.80
N ALA A 26 10.13 -17.97 2.69
CA ALA A 26 9.23 -18.50 1.68
C ALA A 26 9.92 -18.49 0.30
N PRO A 27 10.89 -19.42 0.07
CA PRO A 27 11.45 -19.61 -1.25
C PRO A 27 10.40 -20.25 -2.17
N MET A 28 10.28 -19.72 -3.39
CA MET A 28 9.34 -20.18 -4.40
C MET A 28 9.99 -20.24 -5.76
N TYR A 29 9.47 -21.08 -6.62
CA TYR A 29 9.82 -21.15 -8.04
C TYR A 29 8.63 -20.67 -8.87
N SER A 30 8.87 -19.69 -9.73
CA SER A 30 7.88 -19.18 -10.68
C SER A 30 7.95 -20.01 -11.97
N PHE A 31 6.84 -20.67 -12.32
CA PHE A 31 6.76 -21.47 -13.56
C PHE A 31 6.67 -20.58 -14.80
N LYS A 32 6.14 -19.36 -14.66
CA LYS A 32 6.01 -18.45 -15.79
C LYS A 32 7.35 -17.81 -16.17
N THR A 33 8.07 -17.32 -15.20
CA THR A 33 9.36 -16.65 -15.41
C THR A 33 10.55 -17.60 -15.34
N GLN A 34 10.31 -18.88 -15.00
CA GLN A 34 11.32 -19.95 -14.88
C GLN A 34 12.47 -19.56 -13.95
N SER A 35 12.16 -18.96 -12.81
CA SER A 35 13.17 -18.42 -11.91
C SER A 35 12.78 -18.58 -10.44
N ALA A 36 13.80 -18.59 -9.57
CA ALA A 36 13.60 -18.56 -8.13
C ALA A 36 13.19 -17.14 -7.70
N VAL A 37 12.11 -17.05 -6.91
CA VAL A 37 11.57 -15.84 -6.31
C VAL A 37 11.26 -16.11 -4.84
N GLY A 38 10.92 -15.10 -4.06
CA GLY A 38 10.53 -15.36 -2.70
C GLY A 38 10.62 -14.16 -1.77
N THR A 39 10.26 -14.42 -0.52
CA THR A 39 10.33 -13.43 0.55
C THR A 39 10.84 -14.07 1.83
N GLY A 40 11.46 -13.27 2.68
CA GLY A 40 11.95 -13.75 3.96
C GLY A 40 12.03 -12.64 5.00
N MET A 41 11.98 -13.03 6.25
CA MET A 41 12.15 -12.14 7.39
C MET A 41 12.95 -12.85 8.49
N LEU A 42 13.90 -12.12 9.06
CA LEU A 42 14.58 -12.47 10.30
C LEU A 42 14.22 -11.41 11.33
N ALA A 43 13.93 -11.80 12.55
CA ALA A 43 13.63 -10.87 13.63
C ALA A 43 14.26 -11.32 14.95
N TYR A 44 14.75 -10.37 15.71
CA TYR A 44 15.24 -10.57 17.09
C TYR A 44 14.52 -9.63 18.03
N HIS A 45 13.89 -10.15 19.08
CA HIS A 45 13.10 -9.41 20.03
C HIS A 45 13.82 -9.34 21.38
N ILE A 46 13.96 -8.11 21.89
CA ILE A 46 14.51 -7.79 23.20
C ILE A 46 13.34 -7.26 24.05
N PHE A 47 13.24 -7.68 25.30
CA PHE A 47 12.20 -7.28 26.22
C PHE A 47 12.80 -6.50 27.42
N PRO A 48 13.07 -5.19 27.27
CA PRO A 48 13.64 -4.38 28.34
C PRO A 48 12.64 -4.18 29.49
N ARG A 49 13.14 -3.95 30.69
CA ARG A 49 12.29 -3.80 31.88
C ARG A 49 11.76 -2.39 32.12
N GLN A 50 12.35 -1.35 31.53
CA GLN A 50 12.06 0.05 31.87
C GLN A 50 11.09 0.73 30.88
N TYR A 51 11.60 1.34 29.82
CA TYR A 51 10.84 2.22 28.94
C TYR A 51 10.09 1.52 27.82
N PHE A 52 10.63 0.41 27.35
CA PHE A 52 10.08 -0.33 26.22
C PHE A 52 9.51 -1.67 26.69
N GLN A 53 8.36 -2.02 26.15
CA GLN A 53 7.80 -3.35 26.28
C GLN A 53 8.56 -4.35 25.38
N ARG A 54 8.97 -3.89 24.18
CA ARG A 54 9.70 -4.69 23.21
C ARG A 54 10.52 -3.79 22.29
N ILE A 55 11.71 -4.24 21.99
CA ILE A 55 12.54 -3.73 20.88
C ILE A 55 12.69 -4.88 19.90
N SER A 56 12.37 -4.67 18.62
CA SER A 56 12.47 -5.68 17.58
C SER A 56 13.45 -5.20 16.52
N LEU A 57 14.52 -5.95 16.31
CA LEU A 57 15.42 -5.79 15.18
C LEU A 57 14.95 -6.76 14.10
N ALA A 58 14.71 -6.30 12.90
CA ALA A 58 14.27 -7.19 11.82
C ALA A 58 14.98 -6.87 10.51
N LEU A 59 15.14 -7.91 9.70
CA LEU A 59 15.62 -7.83 8.33
C LEU A 59 14.58 -8.51 7.44
N HIS A 60 13.98 -7.75 6.55
CA HIS A 60 13.05 -8.25 5.54
C HIS A 60 13.67 -8.17 4.16
N GLY A 61 13.48 -9.20 3.35
CA GLY A 61 13.90 -9.22 1.96
C GLY A 61 12.88 -9.89 1.07
N ASN A 62 12.78 -9.44 -0.17
CA ASN A 62 12.01 -10.11 -1.21
C ASN A 62 12.63 -9.90 -2.60
N SER A 63 12.30 -10.80 -3.50
CA SER A 63 12.66 -10.69 -4.93
C SER A 63 11.58 -11.32 -5.77
N PHE A 64 10.95 -10.50 -6.64
CA PHE A 64 9.89 -10.89 -7.58
C PHE A 64 10.04 -10.11 -8.88
N HIS A 65 9.30 -10.52 -9.91
CA HIS A 65 9.24 -9.77 -11.15
C HIS A 65 8.18 -8.69 -11.11
N HIS A 66 8.52 -7.51 -11.61
CA HIS A 66 7.66 -6.31 -11.52
C HIS A 66 7.23 -5.78 -12.89
N ASP A 67 7.90 -6.17 -13.99
CA ASP A 67 7.54 -5.76 -15.35
C ASP A 67 7.90 -6.82 -16.39
N GLN A 68 7.39 -6.67 -17.63
CA GLN A 68 7.70 -7.55 -18.75
C GLN A 68 7.66 -6.79 -20.09
N SER A 69 8.44 -7.27 -21.05
CA SER A 69 8.34 -6.84 -22.45
C SER A 69 8.50 -8.03 -23.38
N ASP A 70 7.68 -8.07 -24.43
CA ASP A 70 7.72 -9.07 -25.50
C ASP A 70 7.97 -8.44 -26.88
N LEU A 71 8.33 -7.17 -26.92
CA LEU A 71 8.51 -6.40 -28.15
C LEU A 71 9.55 -7.08 -29.06
N ASN A 72 9.08 -7.57 -30.23
CA ASN A 72 9.89 -8.29 -31.25
C ASN A 72 10.70 -9.48 -30.69
N LEU A 73 10.15 -10.15 -29.68
CA LEU A 73 10.75 -11.33 -29.07
C LEU A 73 9.85 -12.56 -29.23
N SER A 74 10.46 -13.74 -29.36
CA SER A 74 9.76 -15.02 -29.35
C SER A 74 9.24 -15.41 -27.97
N LYS A 75 9.90 -14.93 -26.90
CA LYS A 75 9.51 -15.12 -25.49
C LYS A 75 9.62 -13.81 -24.75
N PRO A 76 8.68 -13.49 -23.83
CA PRO A 76 8.76 -12.28 -23.02
C PRO A 76 9.97 -12.30 -22.08
N LEU A 77 10.59 -11.15 -21.90
CA LEU A 77 11.57 -10.89 -20.86
C LEU A 77 10.86 -10.29 -19.64
N TYR A 78 11.35 -10.60 -18.45
CA TYR A 78 10.79 -10.16 -17.18
C TYR A 78 11.83 -9.40 -16.39
N LEU A 79 11.46 -8.22 -15.86
CA LEU A 79 12.30 -7.43 -14.97
C LEU A 79 12.07 -7.84 -13.53
N ARG A 80 13.17 -8.00 -12.81
CA ARG A 80 13.21 -8.36 -11.39
C ARG A 80 13.51 -7.16 -10.52
N HIS A 81 12.90 -7.12 -9.34
CA HIS A 81 13.35 -6.27 -8.23
C HIS A 81 13.93 -7.14 -7.11
N GLN A 82 14.83 -6.55 -6.35
CA GLN A 82 15.38 -7.10 -5.12
C GLN A 82 15.24 -6.04 -4.04
N LYS A 83 14.72 -6.43 -2.89
CA LYS A 83 14.56 -5.55 -1.74
C LYS A 83 15.22 -6.14 -0.53
N LEU A 84 15.96 -5.29 0.21
CA LEU A 84 16.45 -5.57 1.55
C LEU A 84 16.07 -4.43 2.46
N ALA A 85 15.44 -4.74 3.60
CA ALA A 85 14.90 -3.73 4.49
C ALA A 85 15.17 -4.06 5.97
N PRO A 86 16.34 -3.66 6.52
CA PRO A 86 16.57 -3.67 7.95
C PRO A 86 15.67 -2.68 8.65
N SER A 87 15.20 -3.03 9.84
CA SER A 87 14.33 -2.19 10.66
C SER A 87 14.56 -2.38 12.14
N VAL A 88 14.26 -1.35 12.91
CA VAL A 88 14.15 -1.40 14.35
C VAL A 88 12.80 -0.84 14.77
N GLN A 89 12.07 -1.58 15.60
CA GLN A 89 10.79 -1.16 16.16
C GLN A 89 10.89 -1.10 17.68
N PHE A 90 10.49 0.03 18.24
CA PHE A 90 10.33 0.28 19.65
C PHE A 90 8.85 0.27 19.98
N VAL A 91 8.41 -0.66 20.82
CA VAL A 91 7.06 -0.65 21.40
C VAL A 91 7.19 -0.12 22.81
N PHE A 92 6.58 1.03 23.10
CA PHE A 92 6.66 1.68 24.38
C PHE A 92 5.83 0.93 25.42
N LYS A 93 6.32 0.93 26.65
CA LYS A 93 5.60 0.34 27.76
C LYS A 93 4.36 1.18 28.07
N PRO A 94 3.17 0.58 28.24
CA PRO A 94 1.98 1.32 28.64
C PRO A 94 2.17 1.92 30.05
N SER A 95 1.50 3.04 30.31
CA SER A 95 1.59 3.73 31.61
C SER A 95 1.08 2.90 32.78
N SER A 96 0.18 1.97 32.53
CA SER A 96 -0.35 1.01 33.51
C SER A 96 -0.77 -0.29 32.82
N ALA A 97 -0.93 -1.37 33.57
CA ALA A 97 -1.41 -2.66 33.06
C ALA A 97 -2.84 -2.59 32.48
N ARG A 98 -3.63 -1.58 32.87
CA ARG A 98 -4.99 -1.36 32.34
C ARG A 98 -5.05 -0.35 31.20
N SER A 99 -3.91 0.18 30.79
CA SER A 99 -3.86 1.17 29.71
C SER A 99 -4.26 0.55 28.38
N THR A 100 -5.19 1.18 27.69
CA THR A 100 -5.59 0.82 26.31
C THR A 100 -4.71 1.50 25.26
N VAL A 101 -3.80 2.37 25.69
CA VAL A 101 -2.91 3.13 24.82
C VAL A 101 -1.64 2.34 24.53
N GLN A 102 -1.32 2.23 23.25
CA GLN A 102 -0.08 1.64 22.76
C GLN A 102 0.62 2.61 21.81
N ASN A 103 1.89 2.87 22.06
CA ASN A 103 2.75 3.68 21.20
C ASN A 103 3.85 2.80 20.61
N SER A 104 4.18 3.02 19.36
CA SER A 104 5.35 2.40 18.74
C SER A 104 6.05 3.35 17.78
N LEU A 105 7.36 3.21 17.69
CA LEU A 105 8.22 3.91 16.74
C LEU A 105 8.98 2.87 15.94
N MET A 106 8.92 2.95 14.62
CA MET A 106 9.66 2.09 13.71
C MET A 106 10.58 2.95 12.84
N LEU A 107 11.85 2.56 12.79
CA LEU A 107 12.83 3.06 11.83
C LEU A 107 13.11 1.92 10.86
N LYS A 108 13.03 2.20 9.58
CA LYS A 108 13.25 1.22 8.52
C LYS A 108 14.07 1.85 7.40
N TYR A 109 15.04 1.12 6.93
CA TYR A 109 15.81 1.49 5.76
C TYR A 109 15.47 0.53 4.62
N TYR A 110 15.43 1.02 3.40
CA TYR A 110 15.18 0.23 2.22
C TYR A 110 16.35 0.36 1.25
N TYR A 111 16.86 -0.77 0.84
CA TYR A 111 17.65 -0.93 -0.37
C TYR A 111 16.78 -1.64 -1.40
N ILE A 112 16.60 -1.05 -2.57
CA ILE A 112 15.81 -1.59 -3.66
C ILE A 112 16.64 -1.50 -4.93
N GLY A 113 16.99 -2.64 -5.50
CA GLY A 113 17.62 -2.74 -6.81
C GLY A 113 16.58 -3.23 -7.82
N GLU A 114 16.47 -2.54 -8.93
CA GLU A 114 15.56 -2.88 -10.02
C GLU A 114 16.35 -3.19 -11.29
N GLU A 115 15.83 -4.14 -12.08
CA GLU A 115 16.24 -4.31 -13.46
C GLU A 115 15.45 -3.36 -14.36
N ALA A 116 16.02 -2.95 -15.47
CA ALA A 116 15.40 -2.07 -16.46
C ALA A 116 15.53 -2.61 -17.87
N PHE A 117 14.62 -2.21 -18.77
CA PHE A 117 14.74 -2.48 -20.19
C PHE A 117 15.54 -1.38 -20.88
N ARG A 118 16.60 -1.81 -21.60
CA ARG A 118 17.26 -0.99 -22.61
C ARG A 118 16.82 -1.46 -23.99
N TYR A 119 16.19 -0.59 -24.75
CA TYR A 119 15.77 -0.89 -26.11
C TYR A 119 16.90 -0.63 -27.07
N GLN A 120 17.31 -1.68 -27.79
CA GLN A 120 18.41 -1.61 -28.75
C GLN A 120 17.96 -2.13 -30.12
N ARG A 121 18.46 -1.51 -31.18
CA ARG A 121 18.23 -1.98 -32.54
C ARG A 121 19.15 -3.17 -32.80
N ASP A 122 18.55 -4.28 -33.20
CA ASP A 122 19.33 -5.44 -33.67
C ASP A 122 19.90 -5.16 -35.05
N LEU A 123 21.20 -5.39 -35.20
CA LEU A 123 21.89 -5.13 -36.46
C LEU A 123 21.53 -6.12 -37.56
N THR A 124 20.97 -7.28 -37.21
CA THR A 124 20.67 -8.38 -38.14
C THR A 124 19.34 -8.11 -38.91
N ASP A 125 18.32 -7.64 -38.24
CA ASP A 125 16.99 -7.46 -38.82
C ASP A 125 16.42 -6.04 -38.64
N SER A 126 17.22 -5.15 -38.05
CA SER A 126 16.85 -3.76 -37.79
C SER A 126 15.66 -3.56 -36.82
N LEU A 127 15.20 -4.62 -36.16
CA LEU A 127 14.11 -4.54 -35.17
C LEU A 127 14.63 -4.01 -33.83
N ILE A 128 13.79 -3.26 -33.14
CA ILE A 128 14.08 -2.81 -31.76
C ILE A 128 13.68 -3.92 -30.79
N ARG A 129 14.63 -4.37 -29.98
CA ARG A 129 14.40 -5.40 -28.94
C ARG A 129 14.79 -4.89 -27.55
N PRO A 130 14.05 -5.26 -26.49
CA PRO A 130 14.46 -5.00 -25.12
C PRO A 130 15.63 -5.92 -24.72
N LYS A 131 16.55 -5.37 -23.95
CA LYS A 131 17.62 -6.08 -23.23
C LYS A 131 17.53 -5.71 -21.76
N ILE A 132 17.65 -6.70 -20.89
CA ILE A 132 17.70 -6.45 -19.44
C ILE A 132 19.06 -5.87 -19.08
N ILE A 133 19.04 -4.77 -18.35
CA ILE A 133 20.21 -4.14 -17.75
C ILE A 133 19.97 -3.94 -16.25
N SER A 134 21.02 -3.68 -15.47
CA SER A 134 20.87 -3.14 -14.12
C SER A 134 20.18 -1.78 -14.23
N GLY A 135 19.09 -1.63 -13.50
CA GLY A 135 18.37 -0.37 -13.38
C GLY A 135 18.86 0.45 -12.19
N ASP A 136 17.98 1.27 -11.66
CA ASP A 136 18.30 2.18 -10.55
C ASP A 136 18.36 1.43 -9.21
N GLU A 137 19.32 1.81 -8.39
CA GLU A 137 19.38 1.45 -6.98
C GLU A 137 18.78 2.58 -6.14
N GLN A 138 17.83 2.24 -5.29
CA GLN A 138 17.13 3.21 -4.46
C GLN A 138 17.41 2.95 -2.98
N HIS A 139 17.69 4.02 -2.27
CA HIS A 139 17.96 4.05 -0.85
C HIS A 139 16.93 4.97 -0.18
N LEU A 140 16.17 4.45 0.79
CA LEU A 140 15.14 5.22 1.50
C LEU A 140 15.21 4.95 3.00
N GLY A 141 15.15 6.02 3.78
CA GLY A 141 14.85 5.97 5.21
C GLY A 141 13.35 6.19 5.46
N ARG A 142 12.74 5.39 6.35
CA ARG A 142 11.36 5.56 6.76
C ARG A 142 11.25 5.54 8.28
N LEU A 143 10.55 6.52 8.85
CA LEU A 143 10.18 6.60 10.25
C LEU A 143 8.67 6.53 10.35
N VAL A 144 8.15 5.61 11.16
CA VAL A 144 6.72 5.48 11.42
C VAL A 144 6.49 5.55 12.92
N PHE A 145 5.72 6.55 13.36
CA PHE A 145 5.21 6.63 14.73
C PHE A 145 3.73 6.32 14.74
N LEU A 146 3.33 5.30 15.50
CA LEU A 146 1.95 4.85 15.63
C LEU A 146 1.50 5.02 17.08
N HIS A 147 0.42 5.77 17.27
CA HIS A 147 -0.33 5.84 18.50
C HIS A 147 -1.68 5.18 18.30
N GLN A 148 -2.05 4.25 19.18
CA GLN A 148 -3.33 3.57 19.16
C GLN A 148 -3.95 3.60 20.55
N ASN A 149 -5.22 3.98 20.64
CA ASN A 149 -6.03 3.78 21.83
C ASN A 149 -7.11 2.72 21.52
N LYS A 150 -6.86 1.49 22.00
CA LYS A 150 -7.70 0.30 21.78
C LYS A 150 -8.84 0.18 22.80
N ARG A 151 -9.34 1.30 23.31
CA ARG A 151 -10.49 1.32 24.23
C ARG A 151 -11.70 0.65 23.57
N THR A 152 -12.57 0.05 24.38
CA THR A 152 -13.72 -0.72 23.90
C THR A 152 -14.70 0.12 23.11
N LEU A 153 -14.96 1.37 23.55
CA LEU A 153 -15.85 2.31 22.86
C LEU A 153 -15.03 3.41 22.20
N ASN A 154 -15.35 3.71 20.96
CA ASN A 154 -14.76 4.77 20.15
C ASN A 154 -13.22 4.70 20.13
N PRO A 155 -12.59 3.57 19.74
CA PRO A 155 -11.13 3.49 19.58
C PRO A 155 -10.65 4.47 18.52
N TYR A 156 -9.41 4.94 18.69
CA TYR A 156 -8.77 5.84 17.70
C TYR A 156 -7.30 5.56 17.57
N SER A 157 -6.75 5.98 16.45
CA SER A 157 -5.31 5.92 16.20
C SER A 157 -4.83 7.11 15.38
N TYR A 158 -3.55 7.40 15.47
CA TYR A 158 -2.86 8.26 14.51
C TYR A 158 -1.50 7.70 14.18
N ASN A 159 -1.12 7.88 12.93
CA ASN A 159 0.11 7.39 12.34
C ASN A 159 0.82 8.55 11.64
N LEU A 160 2.05 8.83 12.06
CA LEU A 160 2.98 9.73 11.38
C LEU A 160 3.95 8.87 10.59
N ASP A 161 4.02 9.06 9.28
CA ASP A 161 4.90 8.37 8.34
C ASP A 161 5.82 9.40 7.66
N ILE A 162 7.12 9.27 7.86
CA ILE A 162 8.13 10.12 7.25
C ILE A 162 9.03 9.25 6.39
N GLN A 163 9.13 9.57 5.11
CA GLN A 163 9.99 8.90 4.15
C GLN A 163 10.98 9.93 3.57
N ALA A 164 12.25 9.57 3.54
CA ALA A 164 13.29 10.46 3.05
C ALA A 164 14.38 9.71 2.30
N ASN A 165 14.83 10.31 1.21
CA ASN A 165 16.03 9.92 0.47
C ASN A 165 16.79 11.18 0.05
N GLN A 166 17.76 11.06 -0.86
CA GLN A 166 18.54 12.19 -1.37
C GLN A 166 17.71 13.16 -2.23
N GLN A 167 16.58 12.72 -2.78
CA GLN A 167 15.78 13.45 -3.75
C GLN A 167 14.56 14.14 -3.12
N PHE A 168 13.97 13.55 -2.06
CA PHE A 168 12.75 14.06 -1.46
C PHE A 168 12.61 13.75 0.04
N LEU A 169 11.71 14.50 0.68
CA LEU A 169 11.13 14.21 1.99
C LEU A 169 9.61 14.19 1.86
N LYS A 170 8.98 13.08 2.27
CA LYS A 170 7.54 12.90 2.29
C LYS A 170 7.08 12.68 3.72
N ILE A 171 6.13 13.51 4.17
CA ILE A 171 5.55 13.44 5.51
C ILE A 171 4.06 13.20 5.36
N GLY A 172 3.53 12.21 6.05
CA GLY A 172 2.10 11.90 6.07
C GLY A 172 1.60 11.68 7.49
N LEU A 173 0.47 12.30 7.83
CA LEU A 173 -0.26 12.06 9.07
C LEU A 173 -1.63 11.46 8.73
N THR A 174 -1.91 10.29 9.27
CA THR A 174 -3.21 9.64 9.18
C THR A 174 -3.82 9.56 10.58
N ALA A 175 -5.06 9.99 10.75
CA ALA A 175 -5.84 9.81 11.96
C ALA A 175 -7.08 8.98 11.65
N GLU A 176 -7.39 8.02 12.51
CA GLU A 176 -8.55 7.14 12.38
C GLU A 176 -9.35 7.13 13.68
N LEU A 177 -10.66 7.21 13.55
CA LEU A 177 -11.62 7.18 14.65
C LEU A 177 -12.75 6.23 14.28
N ARG A 178 -13.10 5.34 15.18
CA ARG A 178 -14.31 4.55 15.12
C ARG A 178 -15.29 5.12 16.15
N ILE A 179 -16.53 5.37 15.74
CA ILE A 179 -17.65 5.83 16.60
C ILE A 179 -18.66 4.71 16.64
N ASP A 180 -18.77 4.07 17.79
CA ASP A 180 -19.64 2.90 17.96
C ASP A 180 -21.11 3.33 18.01
N TYR A 181 -21.97 2.59 17.30
CA TYR A 181 -23.42 2.73 17.40
C TYR A 181 -23.94 2.00 18.65
N HIS A 182 -25.19 2.27 19.03
CA HIS A 182 -25.84 1.50 20.08
C HIS A 182 -26.02 0.02 19.73
N MET A 183 -25.93 -0.33 18.45
CA MET A 183 -25.98 -1.71 17.99
C MET A 183 -24.60 -2.38 18.10
N PRO A 184 -24.51 -3.59 18.65
CA PRO A 184 -23.26 -4.33 18.75
C PRO A 184 -22.56 -4.46 17.39
N GLU A 185 -21.23 -4.29 17.39
CA GLU A 185 -20.35 -4.45 16.22
C GLU A 185 -20.61 -3.48 15.05
N ARG A 186 -21.45 -2.46 15.24
CA ARG A 186 -21.74 -1.44 14.24
C ARG A 186 -21.13 -0.10 14.61
N ALA A 187 -20.56 0.56 13.62
CA ALA A 187 -19.88 1.82 13.85
C ALA A 187 -19.84 2.73 12.61
N PHE A 188 -19.58 3.98 12.87
CA PHE A 188 -19.16 4.97 11.90
C PHE A 188 -17.65 5.15 12.00
N TYR A 189 -16.98 5.18 10.88
CA TYR A 189 -15.52 5.29 10.80
C TYR A 189 -15.15 6.58 10.08
N VAL A 190 -14.22 7.30 10.66
CA VAL A 190 -13.63 8.51 10.09
C VAL A 190 -12.13 8.28 9.94
N ARG A 191 -11.61 8.50 8.76
CA ARG A 191 -10.17 8.58 8.50
C ARG A 191 -9.87 9.94 7.91
N ALA A 192 -8.89 10.65 8.47
CA ALA A 192 -8.36 11.88 7.93
C ALA A 192 -6.88 11.65 7.57
N PHE A 193 -6.46 12.19 6.44
CA PHE A 193 -5.07 12.18 6.00
C PHE A 193 -4.65 13.60 5.63
N GLY A 194 -3.44 13.97 6.01
CA GLY A 194 -2.73 15.16 5.55
C GLY A 194 -1.29 14.82 5.26
N GLY A 195 -0.82 15.17 4.07
CA GLY A 195 0.56 14.90 3.66
C GLY A 195 1.22 16.09 2.99
N LYS A 196 2.54 16.14 3.10
CA LYS A 196 3.42 17.12 2.46
C LYS A 196 4.58 16.38 1.81
N PHE A 197 4.89 16.79 0.59
CA PHE A 197 6.03 16.32 -0.20
C PHE A 197 6.98 17.50 -0.42
N PHE A 198 8.26 17.28 -0.23
CA PHE A 198 9.32 18.23 -0.47
C PHE A 198 10.30 17.59 -1.43
N GLU A 199 10.46 18.16 -2.61
CA GLU A 199 11.46 17.78 -3.60
C GLU A 199 12.73 18.62 -3.37
N PHE A 200 13.90 17.98 -3.33
CA PHE A 200 15.16 18.67 -3.06
C PHE A 200 15.88 19.10 -4.34
N ASP A 201 15.63 18.45 -5.46
CA ASP A 201 16.22 18.80 -6.76
C ASP A 201 15.15 18.84 -7.87
N PRO A 202 14.51 20.00 -8.08
CA PRO A 202 13.48 20.17 -9.11
C PRO A 202 14.01 20.05 -10.55
N ASN A 203 15.35 20.01 -10.76
CA ASN A 203 15.94 19.86 -12.08
C ASN A 203 16.15 18.40 -12.49
N GLN A 204 16.08 17.46 -11.56
CA GLN A 204 16.04 16.04 -11.91
C GLN A 204 14.69 15.75 -12.56
N SER A 205 14.74 15.13 -13.75
CA SER A 205 13.51 14.83 -14.48
C SER A 205 12.53 14.07 -13.57
N SER A 206 11.36 14.64 -13.37
CA SER A 206 10.24 14.14 -12.58
C SER A 206 9.79 12.71 -12.93
N PHE A 207 10.42 12.07 -13.90
CA PHE A 207 10.03 10.73 -14.38
C PHE A 207 10.33 9.62 -13.35
N SER A 208 11.46 9.69 -12.64
CA SER A 208 11.80 8.73 -11.59
C SER A 208 11.03 8.96 -10.29
N ILE A 209 10.57 10.20 -10.05
CA ILE A 209 9.83 10.60 -8.84
C ILE A 209 8.31 10.44 -9.01
N GLN A 210 7.81 10.24 -10.23
CA GLN A 210 6.37 10.21 -10.54
C GLN A 210 5.54 9.20 -9.73
N ASN A 211 6.15 8.11 -9.28
CA ASN A 211 5.48 7.11 -8.45
C ASN A 211 5.49 7.45 -6.95
N GLN A 212 6.25 8.46 -6.54
CA GLN A 212 6.54 8.79 -5.14
C GLN A 212 5.67 9.95 -4.62
N TYR A 213 4.89 10.60 -5.49
CA TYR A 213 3.99 11.69 -5.14
C TYR A 213 2.90 11.27 -4.14
N LEU A 214 2.29 12.26 -3.51
CA LEU A 214 1.04 12.07 -2.77
C LEU A 214 -0.10 11.80 -3.73
N THR A 215 -0.93 10.80 -3.45
CA THR A 215 -2.02 10.39 -4.32
C THR A 215 -3.36 10.30 -3.60
N ALA A 216 -4.42 10.79 -4.25
CA ALA A 216 -5.78 10.66 -3.73
C ALA A 216 -6.22 9.18 -3.69
N THR A 217 -5.85 8.39 -4.72
CA THR A 217 -6.10 6.95 -4.78
C THR A 217 -4.77 6.21 -4.91
N TYR A 218 -4.47 5.34 -3.97
CA TYR A 218 -3.22 4.57 -3.94
C TYR A 218 -3.40 3.23 -4.66
N THR A 219 -2.55 2.94 -5.62
CA THR A 219 -2.57 1.73 -6.45
C THR A 219 -1.23 1.00 -6.40
N GLY A 220 -1.12 -0.15 -7.06
CA GLY A 220 0.14 -0.89 -7.17
C GLY A 220 1.29 -0.07 -7.76
N ASN A 221 1.01 0.86 -8.67
CA ASN A 221 2.01 1.75 -9.26
C ASN A 221 2.63 2.72 -8.24
N ASN A 222 1.92 3.04 -7.17
CA ASN A 222 2.41 3.93 -6.12
C ASN A 222 3.25 3.20 -5.06
N ASP A 223 3.21 1.87 -5.02
CA ASP A 223 3.99 1.06 -4.07
C ASP A 223 5.39 0.75 -4.62
N TRP A 224 6.16 1.79 -4.86
CA TRP A 224 7.52 1.70 -5.37
C TRP A 224 8.52 1.08 -4.38
N ILE A 225 8.16 1.00 -3.08
CA ILE A 225 8.95 0.32 -2.05
C ILE A 225 8.65 -1.18 -1.93
N TYR A 226 7.76 -1.72 -2.74
CA TYR A 226 7.40 -3.14 -2.78
C TYR A 226 6.99 -3.72 -1.41
N ASP A 227 6.27 -2.93 -0.58
CA ASP A 227 5.74 -3.36 0.71
C ASP A 227 4.37 -4.04 0.56
N GLY A 228 3.55 -3.64 -0.43
CA GLY A 228 2.22 -4.18 -0.68
C GLY A 228 2.20 -5.39 -1.61
N VAL A 229 1.14 -6.19 -1.50
CA VAL A 229 0.84 -7.31 -2.39
C VAL A 229 -0.19 -6.88 -3.41
N TYR A 230 0.19 -6.81 -4.67
CA TYR A 230 -0.70 -6.43 -5.78
C TYR A 230 -0.75 -7.53 -6.84
N LEU A 231 -1.94 -7.74 -7.38
CA LEU A 231 -2.15 -8.71 -8.47
C LEU A 231 -1.48 -8.27 -9.77
N ASP A 232 -1.44 -6.96 -9.98
CA ASP A 232 -0.73 -6.34 -11.08
C ASP A 232 -0.34 -4.90 -10.71
N ARG A 233 0.96 -4.57 -10.85
CA ARG A 233 1.49 -3.24 -10.48
C ARG A 233 1.43 -2.26 -11.62
N ASN A 234 1.80 -2.70 -12.82
CA ASN A 234 2.08 -1.83 -13.97
C ASN A 234 1.06 -1.98 -15.10
N ALA A 235 0.08 -2.91 -14.97
CA ALA A 235 -0.93 -3.09 -16.00
C ALA A 235 -1.84 -1.86 -16.11
N GLN A 236 -2.18 -1.51 -17.34
CA GLN A 236 -3.02 -0.36 -17.64
C GLN A 236 -4.50 -0.75 -17.84
N SER A 237 -4.79 -2.03 -18.00
CA SER A 237 -6.13 -2.54 -18.30
C SER A 237 -6.42 -3.86 -17.60
N GLY A 238 -7.70 -4.20 -17.49
CA GLY A 238 -8.17 -5.43 -16.87
C GLY A 238 -8.48 -5.27 -15.38
N TRP A 239 -9.26 -6.22 -14.84
CA TRP A 239 -9.77 -6.17 -13.47
C TRP A 239 -8.67 -6.18 -12.39
N LYS A 240 -7.52 -6.79 -12.65
CA LYS A 240 -6.40 -6.83 -11.71
C LYS A 240 -5.85 -5.45 -11.38
N THR A 241 -5.98 -4.51 -12.32
CA THR A 241 -5.51 -3.14 -12.14
C THR A 241 -6.44 -2.30 -11.27
N GLN A 242 -7.64 -2.81 -10.96
CA GLN A 242 -8.61 -2.16 -10.09
C GLN A 242 -8.28 -2.34 -8.60
N GLN A 243 -7.18 -3.02 -8.28
CA GLN A 243 -6.70 -3.13 -6.90
C GLN A 243 -6.16 -1.79 -6.40
N ILE A 244 -6.68 -1.36 -5.24
CA ILE A 244 -6.26 -0.17 -4.52
C ILE A 244 -5.80 -0.53 -3.11
N ALA A 245 -5.14 0.40 -2.43
CA ALA A 245 -4.84 0.32 -1.00
C ALA A 245 -5.39 1.54 -0.26
N MET A 246 -5.78 1.34 1.00
CA MET A 246 -6.21 2.43 1.89
C MET A 246 -5.00 3.18 2.45
N GLN A 247 -4.24 3.77 1.55
CA GLN A 247 -3.07 4.58 1.85
C GLN A 247 -3.26 5.97 1.25
N GLU A 248 -2.48 6.92 1.71
CA GLU A 248 -2.56 8.34 1.40
C GLU A 248 -4.01 8.85 1.43
N GLY A 249 -4.55 9.46 0.36
CA GLY A 249 -5.90 10.04 0.37
C GLY A 249 -7.05 9.03 0.44
N GLY A 250 -6.83 7.78 0.08
CA GLY A 250 -7.77 6.67 0.29
C GLY A 250 -9.08 6.74 -0.51
N LEU A 251 -9.14 7.52 -1.62
CA LEU A 251 -10.27 7.50 -2.55
C LEU A 251 -10.32 6.15 -3.27
N LYS A 252 -11.49 5.80 -3.82
CA LYS A 252 -11.73 4.47 -4.38
C LYS A 252 -11.69 4.44 -5.90
N ILE A 253 -11.81 5.60 -6.56
CA ILE A 253 -11.72 5.68 -8.01
C ILE A 253 -10.27 5.72 -8.45
N ARG A 254 -9.87 4.69 -9.19
CA ARG A 254 -8.52 4.59 -9.73
C ARG A 254 -8.32 5.55 -10.90
N THR A 255 -7.22 6.27 -10.90
CA THR A 255 -6.73 7.05 -12.03
C THR A 255 -5.44 6.42 -12.58
N LEU A 256 -5.36 6.22 -13.89
CA LEU A 256 -4.16 5.67 -14.53
C LEU A 256 -3.05 6.71 -14.54
N MET A 257 -1.88 6.35 -14.08
CA MET A 257 -0.73 7.23 -13.93
C MET A 257 -0.36 7.96 -15.23
N TYR A 258 -0.36 7.24 -16.34
CA TYR A 258 0.04 7.76 -17.64
C TYR A 258 -1.07 8.52 -18.39
N ALA A 259 -2.32 8.38 -17.93
CA ALA A 259 -3.46 8.98 -18.61
C ALA A 259 -3.89 10.32 -18.01
N SER A 260 -3.57 10.61 -16.76
CA SER A 260 -4.02 11.84 -16.10
C SER A 260 -3.24 12.15 -14.81
N PRO A 261 -2.89 13.40 -14.54
CA PRO A 261 -2.35 13.85 -13.26
C PRO A 261 -3.42 13.95 -12.16
N LEU A 262 -4.67 13.61 -12.46
CA LEU A 262 -5.82 13.75 -11.56
C LEU A 262 -5.61 13.06 -10.21
N GLY A 263 -5.74 13.83 -9.12
CA GLY A 263 -5.59 13.32 -7.77
C GLY A 263 -4.14 13.09 -7.33
N ARG A 264 -3.15 13.73 -7.96
CA ARG A 264 -1.75 13.65 -7.58
C ARG A 264 -1.22 15.00 -7.16
N SER A 265 -0.25 14.98 -6.26
CA SER A 265 0.41 16.19 -5.78
C SER A 265 1.88 15.95 -5.44
N ASP A 266 2.72 16.81 -5.97
CA ASP A 266 4.14 16.98 -5.64
C ASP A 266 4.37 17.91 -4.46
N ASN A 267 3.30 18.37 -3.81
CA ASN A 267 3.38 19.36 -2.75
C ASN A 267 2.61 18.92 -1.49
N TRP A 268 1.29 19.05 -1.45
CA TRP A 268 0.47 18.62 -0.31
C TRP A 268 -0.85 18.00 -0.78
N LEU A 269 -1.39 17.12 0.04
CA LEU A 269 -2.68 16.49 -0.15
C LEU A 269 -3.36 16.32 1.20
N ALA A 270 -4.66 16.60 1.25
CA ALA A 270 -5.51 16.34 2.40
C ALA A 270 -6.76 15.59 1.96
N SER A 271 -7.23 14.65 2.80
CA SER A 271 -8.44 13.88 2.53
C SER A 271 -9.19 13.50 3.80
N VAL A 272 -10.48 13.24 3.62
CA VAL A 272 -11.35 12.65 4.64
C VAL A 272 -12.09 11.47 4.01
N ASN A 273 -12.09 10.34 4.71
CA ASN A 273 -12.80 9.13 4.30
C ASN A 273 -13.80 8.77 5.39
N LEU A 274 -15.04 8.64 5.02
CA LEU A 274 -16.16 8.29 5.89
C LEU A 274 -16.68 6.92 5.50
N ARG A 275 -16.96 6.09 6.48
CA ARG A 275 -17.51 4.75 6.28
C ARG A 275 -18.55 4.47 7.40
N SER A 276 -19.69 3.95 7.03
CA SER A 276 -20.78 3.65 7.96
C SER A 276 -21.26 2.23 7.79
N ASP A 277 -21.32 1.46 8.85
CA ASP A 277 -22.09 0.22 8.88
C ASP A 277 -23.58 0.53 8.69
N LEU A 278 -24.31 -0.36 8.00
CA LEU A 278 -25.75 -0.23 7.89
C LEU A 278 -26.43 -0.48 9.25
N PRO A 279 -27.45 0.32 9.62
CA PRO A 279 -28.09 0.24 10.95
C PRO A 279 -29.07 -0.94 11.07
N PHE A 280 -29.00 -1.95 10.22
CA PHE A 280 -29.82 -3.15 10.24
C PHE A 280 -29.01 -4.40 9.89
N SER A 281 -29.47 -5.58 10.31
CA SER A 281 -28.81 -6.83 10.04
C SER A 281 -28.96 -7.21 8.55
N PHE A 282 -27.83 -7.47 7.91
CA PHE A 282 -27.79 -7.95 6.54
C PHE A 282 -26.79 -9.12 6.47
N PRO A 283 -27.07 -10.19 5.70
CA PRO A 283 -26.22 -11.37 5.64
C PRO A 283 -24.77 -11.07 5.21
N LEU A 284 -24.62 -10.04 4.37
CA LEU A 284 -23.31 -9.57 3.91
C LEU A 284 -22.90 -8.32 4.70
N LYS A 285 -21.63 -8.18 5.01
CA LYS A 285 -21.10 -6.98 5.68
C LYS A 285 -20.99 -5.82 4.68
N LEU A 286 -22.13 -5.17 4.41
CA LEU A 286 -22.24 -4.00 3.56
C LEU A 286 -22.07 -2.73 4.38
N GLN A 287 -21.38 -1.76 3.81
CA GLN A 287 -21.16 -0.43 4.39
C GLN A 287 -21.33 0.64 3.31
N LEU A 288 -21.72 1.83 3.71
CA LEU A 288 -21.69 3.02 2.88
C LEU A 288 -20.32 3.68 3.05
N PHE A 289 -19.81 4.30 2.00
CA PHE A 289 -18.61 5.12 2.08
C PHE A 289 -18.78 6.44 1.34
N PHE A 290 -18.05 7.45 1.80
CA PHE A 290 -17.90 8.74 1.13
C PHE A 290 -16.50 9.26 1.40
N ASP A 291 -15.80 9.66 0.35
CA ASP A 291 -14.43 10.14 0.40
C ASP A 291 -14.32 11.49 -0.31
N ALA A 292 -13.51 12.36 0.24
CA ALA A 292 -13.18 13.65 -0.36
C ALA A 292 -11.70 13.96 -0.18
N ALA A 293 -11.08 14.52 -1.21
CA ALA A 293 -9.67 14.93 -1.19
C ALA A 293 -9.48 16.27 -1.90
N THR A 294 -8.51 17.03 -1.41
CA THR A 294 -8.01 18.25 -2.04
C THR A 294 -6.48 18.22 -2.01
N PHE A 295 -5.84 18.94 -2.94
CA PHE A 295 -4.40 18.93 -3.07
C PHE A 295 -3.89 20.23 -3.69
N ALA A 296 -2.59 20.43 -3.65
CA ALA A 296 -1.97 21.63 -4.23
C ALA A 296 -2.35 21.79 -5.70
N ASN A 297 -2.71 23.00 -6.06
CA ASN A 297 -3.09 23.36 -7.44
C ASN A 297 -4.29 22.57 -8.00
N ALA A 298 -5.15 22.00 -7.15
CA ALA A 298 -6.28 21.18 -7.58
C ALA A 298 -7.18 21.88 -8.59
N ALA A 299 -7.47 23.19 -8.40
CA ALA A 299 -8.28 23.97 -9.34
C ALA A 299 -7.65 24.12 -10.74
N GLN A 300 -6.34 24.02 -10.84
CA GLN A 300 -5.61 24.13 -12.11
C GLN A 300 -5.42 22.75 -12.77
N LEU A 301 -5.21 21.72 -11.96
CA LEU A 301 -4.96 20.36 -12.42
C LEU A 301 -6.24 19.57 -12.73
N ASN A 302 -7.35 19.91 -12.07
CA ASN A 302 -8.64 19.29 -12.34
C ASN A 302 -9.30 19.95 -13.56
N PRO A 303 -9.65 19.17 -14.59
CA PRO A 303 -10.23 19.70 -15.83
C PRO A 303 -11.49 20.57 -15.63
N SER A 304 -12.27 20.32 -14.58
CA SER A 304 -13.47 21.12 -14.26
C SER A 304 -13.17 22.38 -13.44
N GLY A 305 -11.92 22.61 -13.02
CA GLY A 305 -11.55 23.70 -12.12
C GLY A 305 -11.96 23.50 -10.65
N ASN A 306 -12.51 22.34 -10.28
CA ASN A 306 -12.91 22.06 -8.92
C ASN A 306 -11.69 21.83 -8.02
N LYS A 307 -11.78 22.31 -6.77
CA LYS A 307 -10.72 22.13 -5.78
C LYS A 307 -10.79 20.80 -5.07
N VAL A 308 -11.93 20.10 -5.14
CA VAL A 308 -12.19 18.87 -4.37
C VAL A 308 -12.58 17.75 -5.33
N LEU A 309 -11.89 16.62 -5.20
CA LEU A 309 -12.31 15.34 -5.75
C LEU A 309 -13.07 14.57 -4.68
N PHE A 310 -14.14 13.90 -5.08
CA PHE A 310 -14.90 13.04 -4.16
C PHE A 310 -15.43 11.81 -4.87
N ASP A 311 -15.62 10.75 -4.11
CA ASP A 311 -16.35 9.57 -4.49
C ASP A 311 -17.17 9.03 -3.31
N GLY A 312 -18.15 8.19 -3.59
CA GLY A 312 -19.00 7.60 -2.57
C GLY A 312 -19.82 6.47 -3.14
N GLY A 313 -20.23 5.55 -2.29
CA GLY A 313 -20.98 4.38 -2.73
C GLY A 313 -21.11 3.31 -1.67
N ILE A 314 -21.10 2.07 -2.13
CA ILE A 314 -21.26 0.88 -1.30
C ILE A 314 -19.95 0.09 -1.30
N GLN A 315 -19.55 -0.41 -0.13
CA GLN A 315 -18.48 -1.39 -0.03
C GLN A 315 -18.97 -2.69 0.59
N LEU A 316 -18.43 -3.78 0.08
CA LEU A 316 -18.66 -5.13 0.57
C LEU A 316 -17.38 -5.64 1.24
N ASN A 317 -17.46 -5.95 2.53
CA ASN A 317 -16.35 -6.52 3.28
C ASN A 317 -16.46 -8.05 3.35
N MET A 318 -15.42 -8.71 2.93
CA MET A 318 -15.34 -10.18 2.91
C MET A 318 -14.12 -10.66 3.71
N PHE A 319 -14.22 -11.87 4.26
CA PHE A 319 -13.11 -12.56 4.96
C PHE A 319 -12.48 -11.72 6.08
N LYS A 320 -13.31 -11.09 6.94
CA LYS A 320 -12.84 -10.19 8.03
C LYS A 320 -12.01 -9.01 7.49
N GLU A 321 -12.53 -8.35 6.45
CA GLU A 321 -11.91 -7.21 5.76
C GLU A 321 -10.59 -7.52 5.00
N ARG A 322 -10.27 -8.80 4.77
CA ARG A 322 -9.11 -9.17 3.92
C ARG A 322 -9.35 -8.87 2.44
N LEU A 323 -10.59 -8.96 2.00
CA LEU A 323 -11.03 -8.52 0.69
C LEU A 323 -12.17 -7.51 0.87
N VAL A 324 -11.98 -6.32 0.34
CA VAL A 324 -13.01 -5.27 0.32
C VAL A 324 -13.25 -4.88 -1.13
N VAL A 325 -14.49 -4.92 -1.56
CA VAL A 325 -14.91 -4.50 -2.91
C VAL A 325 -15.68 -3.19 -2.79
N TYR A 326 -15.32 -2.21 -3.60
CA TYR A 326 -15.92 -0.89 -3.62
C TYR A 326 -16.70 -0.68 -4.92
N LEU A 327 -17.93 -0.20 -4.79
CA LEU A 327 -18.79 0.20 -5.89
C LEU A 327 -19.07 1.70 -5.75
N PRO A 328 -18.31 2.57 -6.40
CA PRO A 328 -18.56 4.01 -6.39
C PRO A 328 -19.81 4.31 -7.23
N LEU A 329 -20.80 4.93 -6.60
CA LEU A 329 -22.08 5.34 -7.22
C LEU A 329 -22.14 6.85 -7.43
N LEU A 330 -21.46 7.61 -6.55
CA LEU A 330 -21.31 9.06 -6.60
C LEU A 330 -19.85 9.39 -6.88
N MET A 331 -19.61 10.41 -7.69
CA MET A 331 -18.27 10.86 -7.99
C MET A 331 -18.26 12.30 -8.52
N SER A 332 -17.16 13.02 -8.29
CA SER A 332 -16.94 14.37 -8.81
C SER A 332 -16.98 14.38 -10.35
N LYS A 333 -17.22 15.56 -10.92
CA LYS A 333 -17.26 15.74 -12.38
C LYS A 333 -15.96 15.27 -13.05
N ASP A 334 -14.82 15.59 -12.44
CA ASP A 334 -13.52 15.21 -12.98
C ASP A 334 -13.33 13.70 -13.08
N PHE A 335 -13.74 12.94 -12.06
CA PHE A 335 -13.75 11.48 -12.12
C PHE A 335 -14.75 10.94 -13.16
N LYS A 336 -15.92 11.56 -13.32
CA LYS A 336 -16.89 11.18 -14.36
C LYS A 336 -16.32 11.38 -15.75
N ASP A 337 -15.69 12.53 -16.01
CA ASP A 337 -15.11 12.88 -17.30
C ASP A 337 -13.89 12.01 -17.60
N TYR A 338 -13.02 11.77 -16.60
CA TYR A 338 -11.94 10.79 -16.70
C TYR A 338 -12.47 9.39 -17.06
N SER A 339 -13.47 8.89 -16.34
CA SER A 339 -14.07 7.59 -16.62
C SER A 339 -14.66 7.50 -18.04
N LYS A 340 -15.25 8.59 -18.55
CA LYS A 340 -15.76 8.66 -19.91
C LYS A 340 -14.65 8.63 -20.98
N SER A 341 -13.51 9.27 -20.70
CA SER A 341 -12.38 9.33 -21.64
C SER A 341 -11.63 8.02 -21.72
N VAL A 342 -11.48 7.31 -20.59
CA VAL A 342 -10.68 6.08 -20.52
C VAL A 342 -11.50 4.82 -20.80
N TYR A 343 -12.78 4.79 -20.41
CA TYR A 343 -13.61 3.59 -20.51
C TYR A 343 -14.73 3.73 -21.54
N ALA A 344 -14.59 3.02 -22.65
CA ALA A 344 -15.59 3.05 -23.72
C ALA A 344 -16.93 2.38 -23.33
N LYS A 345 -16.86 1.26 -22.58
CA LYS A 345 -18.03 0.44 -22.18
C LYS A 345 -17.93 0.02 -20.71
N ASN A 346 -19.09 -0.34 -20.12
CA ASN A 346 -19.16 -0.89 -18.75
C ASN A 346 -18.49 -0.02 -17.68
N ARG A 347 -18.63 1.31 -17.76
CA ARG A 347 -17.97 2.28 -16.87
C ARG A 347 -18.18 1.99 -15.39
N MET A 348 -19.38 1.55 -15.00
CA MET A 348 -19.67 1.18 -13.62
C MET A 348 -18.75 0.06 -13.13
N LEU A 349 -18.60 -1.02 -13.88
CA LEU A 349 -17.70 -2.14 -13.56
C LEU A 349 -16.22 -1.73 -13.62
N GLN A 350 -15.86 -0.85 -14.54
CA GLN A 350 -14.49 -0.35 -14.67
C GLN A 350 -14.09 0.62 -13.54
N ASN A 351 -15.05 1.32 -12.95
CA ASN A 351 -14.84 2.17 -11.78
C ASN A 351 -14.85 1.39 -10.45
N MET A 352 -15.34 0.15 -10.45
CA MET A 352 -15.19 -0.70 -9.26
C MET A 352 -13.71 -0.86 -8.91
N SER A 353 -13.44 -0.89 -7.64
CA SER A 353 -12.11 -1.18 -7.13
C SER A 353 -12.19 -2.18 -5.97
N PHE A 354 -11.08 -2.78 -5.64
CA PHE A 354 -11.00 -3.70 -4.52
C PHE A 354 -9.68 -3.53 -3.79
N ALA A 355 -9.70 -3.80 -2.49
CA ALA A 355 -8.49 -3.85 -1.67
C ALA A 355 -8.27 -5.27 -1.16
N LEU A 356 -7.03 -5.74 -1.29
CA LEU A 356 -6.55 -6.97 -0.67
C LEU A 356 -5.63 -6.59 0.49
N ARG A 357 -5.98 -7.03 1.69
CA ARG A 357 -5.19 -6.81 2.90
C ARG A 357 -4.50 -8.11 3.29
N PHE A 358 -3.45 -8.45 2.57
CA PHE A 358 -2.57 -9.55 2.90
C PHE A 358 -1.21 -8.99 3.32
N HIS A 359 -0.91 -9.08 4.61
CA HIS A 359 0.46 -8.98 5.05
C HIS A 359 1.00 -10.40 5.21
N PRO A 360 2.05 -10.78 4.49
CA PRO A 360 2.58 -12.15 4.54
C PRO A 360 2.91 -12.62 5.95
N PHE A 361 3.06 -11.68 6.89
CA PHE A 361 3.44 -11.94 8.29
C PHE A 361 2.38 -11.47 9.31
N GLU A 362 1.17 -11.07 8.90
CA GLU A 362 0.07 -10.69 9.82
C GLU A 362 -0.32 -11.79 10.81
N TRP A 363 -0.19 -13.04 10.39
CA TRP A 363 -0.43 -14.17 11.28
C TRP A 363 0.54 -14.24 12.47
N MET A 364 1.74 -13.62 12.38
CA MET A 364 2.64 -13.44 13.51
C MET A 364 2.10 -12.43 14.51
N ASP A 365 1.38 -11.40 14.07
CA ASP A 365 0.75 -10.41 14.94
C ASP A 365 -0.57 -10.96 15.54
N GLN A 366 -1.31 -11.77 14.80
CA GLN A 366 -2.51 -12.46 15.30
C GLN A 366 -2.21 -13.46 16.41
N GLN A 367 -1.04 -14.09 16.41
CA GLN A 367 -0.64 -14.94 17.54
C GLN A 367 -0.52 -14.15 18.85
N LYS A 368 -0.31 -12.84 18.80
CA LYS A 368 -0.27 -11.96 19.98
C LYS A 368 -1.67 -11.67 20.52
N GLU A 369 -2.68 -11.58 19.67
CA GLU A 369 -4.08 -11.40 20.09
C GLU A 369 -4.60 -12.65 20.83
N TRP A 370 -4.24 -13.86 20.38
CA TRP A 370 -4.56 -15.11 21.08
C TRP A 370 -3.87 -15.22 22.45
N LEU A 371 -2.66 -14.70 22.59
CA LEU A 371 -1.96 -14.66 23.88
C LEU A 371 -2.58 -13.68 24.88
N GLN A 372 -3.19 -12.58 24.40
CA GLN A 372 -3.91 -11.63 25.24
C GLN A 372 -5.28 -12.17 25.70
N LEU A 373 -5.86 -13.13 24.97
CA LEU A 373 -7.11 -13.79 25.36
C LEU A 373 -6.90 -14.96 26.35
N LEU A 374 -5.66 -15.43 26.54
CA LEU A 374 -5.29 -16.50 27.46
C LEU A 374 -4.67 -16.00 28.78
N GLN A 375 -4.49 -14.69 28.93
CA GLN A 375 -4.10 -14.00 30.17
C GLN A 375 -5.30 -13.24 30.77
#